data_84bbb3e7ec0269b20ebe73a7a1ff4aa0
#
_entry.id   84bbb3e7ec0269b20ebe73a7a1ff4aa0
#
_cell.length_a   1.000
_cell.length_b   1.000
_cell.length_c   1.000
_cell.angle_alpha   90.00
_cell.angle_beta   90.00
_cell.angle_gamma   90.00
#
_symmetry.space_group_name_H-M   'P 1'
#
loop_
_entity.id
_entity.type
_entity.pdbx_description
1 polymer ?
#
loop_
_entity_poly.entity_id
_entity_poly.type
_entity_poly.pdbx_seq_one_letter_code
_entity_poly.pdbx_strand_id
1 'polypeptide(L)'
;MILAFDTYYFENKAKTVCLEFEDWNEDKSFKVHTEIIDSVSEYIPGEFYKRELPCIISLLNQIDLKNIEAIIVDGFVYLDNYKKYGLGGHLYEKLNKEIPIIGVAKTNFASIEKYKKPLLRGNSIKPLYITSIGIDLEEAFQKVESMAGEFRIPTLLKELDRLTKE
;
A
#
# COMPACT_ATOMS: atom_id res chain seq x y z
N MET A 1 14.11 6.69 -0.75
CA MET A 1 13.54 5.58 0.03
C MET A 1 12.10 5.34 -0.36
N ILE A 2 11.68 4.10 -0.30
CA ILE A 2 10.30 3.68 -0.57
C ILE A 2 9.79 3.00 0.70
N LEU A 3 8.55 3.30 1.09
CA LEU A 3 7.88 2.64 2.21
C LEU A 3 6.72 1.82 1.67
N ALA A 4 6.53 0.61 2.22
CA ALA A 4 5.38 -0.23 1.89
C ALA A 4 4.73 -0.70 3.19
N PHE A 5 3.42 -0.53 3.28
CA PHE A 5 2.63 -0.84 4.49
C PHE A 5 1.63 -1.96 4.23
N ASP A 6 1.47 -2.81 5.24
CA ASP A 6 0.39 -3.79 5.29
C ASP A 6 -0.01 -3.99 6.76
N THR A 7 -1.25 -4.41 6.99
CA THR A 7 -1.80 -4.60 8.33
C THR A 7 -2.57 -5.91 8.39
N TYR A 8 -2.36 -6.66 9.46
CA TYR A 8 -3.09 -7.88 9.75
C TYR A 8 -3.88 -7.71 11.05
N TYR A 9 -5.14 -8.11 11.04
CA TYR A 9 -6.04 -7.96 12.17
C TYR A 9 -6.28 -9.31 12.84
N PHE A 10 -6.14 -9.32 14.17
CA PHE A 10 -6.33 -10.53 14.98
C PHE A 10 -6.75 -10.15 16.41
N GLU A 11 -7.70 -10.86 16.98
CA GLU A 11 -8.10 -10.70 18.41
C GLU A 11 -8.29 -9.23 18.84
N ASN A 12 -9.00 -8.43 18.05
CA ASN A 12 -9.20 -6.98 18.27
C ASN A 12 -7.90 -6.15 18.21
N LYS A 13 -6.83 -6.72 17.66
CA LYS A 13 -5.54 -6.05 17.48
C LYS A 13 -5.25 -5.87 16.01
N ALA A 14 -4.37 -4.93 15.71
CA ALA A 14 -3.82 -4.73 14.37
C ALA A 14 -2.30 -4.75 14.45
N LYS A 15 -1.67 -5.60 13.65
CA LYS A 15 -0.23 -5.59 13.47
C LYS A 15 0.06 -4.90 12.14
N THR A 16 0.69 -3.73 12.20
CA THR A 16 1.10 -2.98 11.03
C THR A 16 2.59 -3.14 10.83
N VAL A 17 2.99 -3.46 9.62
CA VAL A 17 4.40 -3.57 9.23
C VAL A 17 4.67 -2.60 8.10
N CYS A 18 5.82 -1.94 8.17
CA CYS A 18 6.35 -1.11 7.11
C CYS A 18 7.71 -1.65 6.70
N LEU A 19 7.91 -1.90 5.40
CA LEU A 19 9.23 -2.13 4.85
C LEU A 19 9.76 -0.81 4.28
N GLU A 20 11.01 -0.51 4.58
CA GLU A 20 11.72 0.64 4.06
C GLU A 20 12.89 0.15 3.22
N PHE A 21 12.93 0.54 1.94
CA PHE A 21 13.96 0.08 1.00
C PHE A 21 14.35 1.19 0.02
N GLU A 22 15.53 1.06 -0.60
CA GLU A 22 16.08 2.14 -1.42
C GLU A 22 15.63 2.11 -2.89
N ASP A 23 15.61 0.93 -3.50
CA ASP A 23 15.36 0.78 -4.93
C ASP A 23 14.14 -0.08 -5.22
N TRP A 24 13.42 0.24 -6.30
CA TRP A 24 12.23 -0.50 -6.71
C TRP A 24 12.52 -1.97 -7.02
N ASN A 25 13.73 -2.30 -7.47
CA ASN A 25 14.11 -3.68 -7.77
C ASN A 25 14.85 -4.37 -6.62
N GLU A 26 14.81 -3.83 -5.42
CA GLU A 26 15.41 -4.43 -4.24
C GLU A 26 14.64 -5.69 -3.82
N ASP A 27 15.34 -6.72 -3.37
CA ASP A 27 14.73 -7.96 -2.91
C ASP A 27 15.25 -8.49 -1.57
N LYS A 28 16.32 -7.92 -1.04
CA LYS A 28 16.99 -8.44 0.16
C LYS A 28 17.29 -7.40 1.23
N SER A 29 17.57 -6.17 0.83
CA SER A 29 18.03 -5.13 1.74
C SER A 29 16.88 -4.18 2.08
N PHE A 30 16.36 -4.29 3.30
CA PHE A 30 15.26 -3.48 3.77
C PHE A 30 15.29 -3.37 5.29
N LYS A 31 14.66 -2.30 5.80
CA LYS A 31 14.37 -2.15 7.23
C LYS A 31 12.93 -2.53 7.50
N VAL A 32 12.67 -3.08 8.67
CA VAL A 32 11.32 -3.45 9.11
C VAL A 32 10.93 -2.56 10.29
N HIS A 33 9.78 -1.91 10.16
CA HIS A 33 9.14 -1.18 11.26
C HIS A 33 7.83 -1.90 11.58
N THR A 34 7.55 -2.11 12.85
CA THR A 34 6.37 -2.86 13.29
C THR A 34 5.69 -2.19 14.47
N GLU A 35 4.37 -2.19 14.47
CA GLU A 35 3.59 -1.74 15.62
C GLU A 35 2.34 -2.62 15.77
N ILE A 36 2.01 -2.95 17.02
CA ILE A 36 0.76 -3.65 17.34
C ILE A 36 -0.12 -2.68 18.12
N ILE A 37 -1.32 -2.46 17.63
CA ILE A 37 -2.31 -1.59 18.26
C ILE A 37 -3.46 -2.43 18.77
N ASP A 38 -3.82 -2.24 20.05
CA ASP A 38 -4.98 -2.88 20.66
C ASP A 38 -6.25 -2.06 20.39
N SER A 39 -7.40 -2.71 20.45
CA SER A 39 -8.73 -2.06 20.40
C SER A 39 -8.95 -1.28 19.09
N VAL A 40 -8.65 -1.90 17.94
CA VAL A 40 -8.91 -1.29 16.66
C VAL A 40 -10.39 -1.16 16.37
N SER A 41 -10.76 -0.18 15.54
CA SER A 41 -12.13 0.05 15.10
C SER A 41 -12.70 -1.16 14.36
N GLU A 42 -14.01 -1.35 14.42
CA GLU A 42 -14.68 -2.40 13.67
C GLU A 42 -14.61 -2.12 12.17
N TYR A 43 -14.58 -3.19 11.37
CA TYR A 43 -14.65 -3.09 9.94
C TYR A 43 -16.06 -2.67 9.52
N ILE A 44 -16.15 -1.56 8.78
CA ILE A 44 -17.41 -1.08 8.19
C ILE A 44 -17.24 -1.13 6.68
N PRO A 45 -18.06 -1.92 5.95
CA PRO A 45 -17.97 -1.98 4.49
C PRO A 45 -18.03 -0.59 3.85
N GLY A 46 -17.11 -0.32 2.92
CA GLY A 46 -17.00 0.99 2.26
C GLY A 46 -16.21 2.02 3.05
N GLU A 47 -15.87 1.73 4.31
CA GLU A 47 -15.08 2.61 5.17
C GLU A 47 -13.82 1.89 5.68
N PHE A 48 -13.27 1.04 4.88
CA PHE A 48 -12.07 0.25 5.16
C PHE A 48 -10.90 1.12 5.65
N TYR A 49 -10.73 2.30 5.05
CA TYR A 49 -9.65 3.20 5.44
C TYR A 49 -9.73 3.65 6.89
N LYS A 50 -10.93 3.73 7.49
CA LYS A 50 -11.10 4.17 8.88
C LYS A 50 -10.47 3.21 9.89
N ARG A 51 -10.35 1.96 9.51
CA ARG A 51 -9.71 0.94 10.35
C ARG A 51 -8.20 0.96 10.17
N GLU A 52 -7.73 1.06 8.95
CA GLU A 52 -6.31 0.91 8.61
C GLU A 52 -5.51 2.21 8.67
N LEU A 53 -6.11 3.32 8.29
CA LEU A 53 -5.42 4.62 8.25
C LEU A 53 -4.78 5.01 9.60
N PRO A 54 -5.49 4.93 10.75
CA PRO A 54 -4.88 5.27 12.04
C PRO A 54 -3.66 4.41 12.36
N CYS A 55 -3.67 3.14 11.97
CA CYS A 55 -2.55 2.23 12.19
C CYS A 55 -1.33 2.64 11.37
N ILE A 56 -1.53 3.02 10.12
CA ILE A 56 -0.45 3.49 9.24
C ILE A 56 0.12 4.81 9.77
N ILE A 57 -0.74 5.76 10.13
CA ILE A 57 -0.31 7.07 10.64
C ILE A 57 0.50 6.91 11.92
N SER A 58 0.05 6.05 12.83
CA SER A 58 0.77 5.80 14.08
C SER A 58 2.18 5.30 13.83
N LEU A 59 2.35 4.35 12.92
CA LEU A 59 3.67 3.82 12.58
C LEU A 59 4.52 4.86 11.83
N LEU A 60 3.92 5.63 10.92
CA LEU A 60 4.61 6.70 10.20
C LEU A 60 5.21 7.76 11.12
N ASN A 61 4.55 8.03 12.25
CA ASN A 61 5.06 9.00 13.24
C ASN A 61 6.38 8.55 13.86
N GLN A 62 6.75 7.30 13.71
CA GLN A 62 8.00 6.74 14.23
C GLN A 62 9.10 6.65 13.17
N ILE A 63 8.82 7.06 11.95
CA ILE A 63 9.72 6.92 10.79
C ILE A 63 10.14 8.30 10.30
N ASP A 64 11.41 8.47 9.95
CA ASP A 64 11.88 9.69 9.32
C ASP A 64 11.37 9.72 7.87
N LEU A 65 10.58 10.75 7.55
CA LEU A 65 9.95 10.89 6.24
C LEU A 65 10.78 11.72 5.25
N LYS A 66 12.00 12.10 5.60
CA LYS A 66 12.88 12.79 4.68
C LYS A 66 13.31 11.85 3.56
N ASN A 67 13.28 12.36 2.32
CA ASN A 67 13.71 11.61 1.13
C ASN A 67 12.88 10.36 0.83
N ILE A 68 11.60 10.36 1.20
CA ILE A 68 10.68 9.30 0.82
C ILE A 68 10.14 9.60 -0.57
N GLU A 69 10.44 8.72 -1.52
CA GLU A 69 10.00 8.83 -2.90
C GLU A 69 8.52 8.52 -3.07
N ALA A 70 8.05 7.47 -2.41
CA ALA A 70 6.67 7.02 -2.50
C ALA A 70 6.32 6.08 -1.35
N ILE A 71 5.03 5.99 -1.05
CA ILE A 71 4.48 5.01 -0.10
C ILE A 71 3.53 4.08 -0.85
N ILE A 72 3.73 2.77 -0.69
CA ILE A 72 2.87 1.73 -1.24
C ILE A 72 1.91 1.27 -0.14
N VAL A 73 0.62 1.21 -0.46
CA VAL A 73 -0.40 0.65 0.45
C VAL A 73 -1.11 -0.52 -0.22
N ASP A 74 -1.58 -1.47 0.58
CA ASP A 74 -2.42 -2.56 0.12
C ASP A 74 -3.85 -2.04 0.00
N GLY A 75 -4.31 -1.84 -1.22
CA GLY A 75 -5.64 -1.30 -1.50
C GLY A 75 -5.63 -0.22 -2.56
N PHE A 76 -6.66 0.62 -2.53
CA PHE A 76 -6.90 1.63 -3.56
C PHE A 76 -6.69 3.05 -3.06
N VAL A 77 -6.17 3.90 -3.94
CA VAL A 77 -6.11 5.34 -3.72
C VAL A 77 -7.50 5.97 -3.92
N TYR A 78 -8.19 5.56 -4.98
CA TYR A 78 -9.55 6.02 -5.29
C TYR A 78 -10.51 4.85 -5.33
N LEU A 79 -11.77 5.09 -4.96
CA LEU A 79 -12.82 4.06 -4.92
C LEU A 79 -13.81 4.15 -6.09
N ASP A 80 -13.81 5.24 -6.86
CA ASP A 80 -14.70 5.41 -8.00
C ASP A 80 -14.10 6.30 -9.07
N ASN A 81 -14.86 6.54 -10.14
CA ASN A 81 -14.41 7.36 -11.27
C ASN A 81 -14.50 8.87 -10.99
N TYR A 82 -14.95 9.27 -9.81
CA TYR A 82 -15.06 10.65 -9.37
C TYR A 82 -14.01 11.03 -8.33
N LYS A 83 -12.99 10.16 -8.16
CA LYS A 83 -11.89 10.36 -7.21
C LYS A 83 -12.31 10.37 -5.75
N LYS A 84 -13.35 9.59 -5.40
CA LYS A 84 -13.64 9.35 -3.99
C LYS A 84 -12.44 8.65 -3.37
N TYR A 85 -11.93 9.18 -2.28
CA TYR A 85 -10.74 8.63 -1.65
C TYR A 85 -10.98 7.26 -1.02
N GLY A 86 -10.08 6.32 -1.34
CA GLY A 86 -9.85 5.11 -0.56
C GLY A 86 -8.73 5.36 0.45
N LEU A 87 -8.15 4.28 0.94
CA LEU A 87 -7.06 4.34 1.92
C LEU A 87 -5.92 5.26 1.46
N GLY A 88 -5.44 5.07 0.24
CA GLY A 88 -4.30 5.85 -0.26
C GLY A 88 -4.60 7.33 -0.43
N GLY A 89 -5.82 7.68 -0.86
CA GLY A 89 -6.23 9.07 -1.00
C GLY A 89 -6.29 9.77 0.36
N HIS A 90 -6.86 9.11 1.36
CA HIS A 90 -6.92 9.66 2.72
C HIS A 90 -5.52 9.78 3.34
N LEU A 91 -4.64 8.82 3.09
CA LEU A 91 -3.26 8.89 3.56
C LEU A 91 -2.52 10.10 2.94
N TYR A 92 -2.70 10.32 1.64
CA TYR A 92 -2.10 11.46 0.95
C TYR A 92 -2.50 12.79 1.60
N GLU A 93 -3.80 12.96 1.88
CA GLU A 93 -4.31 14.15 2.57
C GLU A 93 -3.67 14.31 3.95
N LYS A 94 -3.57 13.23 4.72
CA LYS A 94 -2.98 13.26 6.08
C LYS A 94 -1.50 13.62 6.06
N LEU A 95 -0.81 13.37 4.95
CA LEU A 95 0.60 13.72 4.78
C LEU A 95 0.78 15.06 4.05
N ASN A 96 -0.25 15.90 4.07
CA ASN A 96 -0.24 17.25 3.47
C ASN A 96 0.08 17.25 1.97
N LYS A 97 -0.26 16.17 1.27
CA LYS A 97 -0.05 16.00 -0.16
C LYS A 97 1.43 16.11 -0.59
N GLU A 98 2.33 15.75 0.30
CA GLU A 98 3.77 15.89 0.06
C GLU A 98 4.44 14.62 -0.45
N ILE A 99 3.88 13.44 -0.18
CA ILE A 99 4.48 12.16 -0.56
C ILE A 99 3.53 11.39 -1.49
N PRO A 100 3.98 10.99 -2.68
CA PRO A 100 3.15 10.18 -3.58
C PRO A 100 2.73 8.86 -2.93
N ILE A 101 1.50 8.45 -3.18
CA ILE A 101 0.95 7.19 -2.69
C ILE A 101 0.60 6.31 -3.88
N ILE A 102 1.00 5.04 -3.82
CA ILE A 102 0.67 4.02 -4.81
C ILE A 102 -0.14 2.94 -4.12
N GLY A 103 -1.34 2.69 -4.64
CA GLY A 103 -2.17 1.58 -4.19
C GLY A 103 -1.90 0.35 -5.05
N VAL A 104 -1.66 -0.78 -4.40
CA VAL A 104 -1.50 -2.08 -5.07
C VAL A 104 -2.55 -3.00 -4.47
N ALA A 105 -3.58 -3.33 -5.25
CA ALA A 105 -4.67 -4.18 -4.79
C ALA A 105 -4.64 -5.54 -5.47
N LYS A 106 -4.95 -6.57 -4.71
CA LYS A 106 -4.98 -7.96 -5.20
C LYS A 106 -6.34 -8.34 -5.76
N THR A 107 -7.38 -7.59 -5.42
CA THR A 107 -8.76 -7.86 -5.81
C THR A 107 -9.34 -6.63 -6.49
N ASN A 108 -10.10 -6.86 -7.57
CA ASN A 108 -10.73 -5.79 -8.31
C ASN A 108 -11.83 -5.12 -7.48
N PHE A 109 -11.97 -3.81 -7.65
CA PHE A 109 -13.06 -3.03 -7.10
C PHE A 109 -13.82 -2.41 -8.27
N ALA A 110 -15.04 -2.91 -8.52
CA ALA A 110 -15.79 -2.64 -9.74
C ALA A 110 -16.22 -1.18 -9.90
N SER A 111 -16.31 -0.41 -8.81
CA SER A 111 -16.73 0.99 -8.85
C SER A 111 -15.70 1.92 -9.49
N ILE A 112 -14.47 1.45 -9.68
CA ILE A 112 -13.41 2.26 -10.28
C ILE A 112 -12.91 1.62 -11.57
N GLU A 113 -12.83 2.43 -12.64
CA GLU A 113 -12.27 2.02 -13.93
C GLU A 113 -11.22 3.00 -14.44
N LYS A 114 -11.46 4.30 -14.31
CA LYS A 114 -10.62 5.35 -14.92
C LYS A 114 -9.24 5.52 -14.28
N TYR A 115 -9.13 5.40 -12.99
CA TYR A 115 -7.92 5.71 -12.25
C TYR A 115 -7.21 4.47 -11.74
N LYS A 116 -7.47 3.36 -12.38
CA LYS A 116 -6.95 2.05 -12.06
C LYS A 116 -6.33 1.44 -13.30
N LYS A 117 -5.18 0.81 -13.15
CA LYS A 117 -4.53 0.09 -14.25
C LYS A 117 -4.20 -1.33 -13.82
N PRO A 118 -4.69 -2.36 -14.53
CA PRO A 118 -4.34 -3.74 -14.22
C PRO A 118 -2.91 -4.05 -14.66
N LEU A 119 -2.18 -4.75 -13.80
CA LEU A 119 -0.80 -5.17 -14.03
C LEU A 119 -0.71 -6.67 -13.96
N LEU A 120 -0.32 -7.31 -15.06
CA LEU A 120 -0.02 -8.74 -15.10
C LEU A 120 1.48 -8.95 -14.83
N ARG A 121 1.79 -9.78 -13.85
CA ARG A 121 3.17 -10.13 -13.50
C ARG A 121 3.34 -11.64 -13.48
N GLY A 122 4.53 -12.09 -13.89
CA GLY A 122 4.84 -13.51 -13.95
C GLY A 122 3.93 -14.25 -14.93
N ASN A 123 3.54 -15.45 -14.57
CA ASN A 123 2.65 -16.28 -15.36
C ASN A 123 1.18 -16.22 -14.89
N SER A 124 0.85 -15.26 -14.03
CA SER A 124 -0.49 -15.12 -13.48
C SER A 124 -1.45 -14.55 -14.50
N ILE A 125 -2.66 -15.09 -14.55
CA ILE A 125 -3.77 -14.52 -15.32
C ILE A 125 -4.57 -13.52 -14.50
N LYS A 126 -4.28 -13.41 -13.19
CA LYS A 126 -4.93 -12.45 -12.30
C LYS A 126 -4.05 -11.22 -12.16
N PRO A 127 -4.53 -10.04 -12.56
CA PRO A 127 -3.73 -8.82 -12.41
C PRO A 127 -3.68 -8.33 -10.98
N LEU A 128 -2.67 -7.51 -10.70
CA LEU A 128 -2.72 -6.54 -9.61
C LEU A 128 -3.39 -5.28 -10.16
N TYR A 129 -4.01 -4.50 -9.29
CA TYR A 129 -4.67 -3.25 -9.68
C TYR A 129 -3.91 -2.09 -9.09
N ILE A 130 -3.41 -1.21 -9.94
CA ILE A 130 -2.56 -0.09 -9.55
C ILE A 130 -3.37 1.20 -9.60
N THR A 131 -3.32 1.97 -8.52
CA THR A 131 -3.86 3.33 -8.44
C THR A 131 -2.77 4.24 -7.89
N SER A 132 -2.87 5.54 -8.10
CA SER A 132 -1.87 6.47 -7.60
C SER A 132 -2.42 7.87 -7.36
N ILE A 133 -1.75 8.62 -6.51
CA ILE A 133 -1.98 10.04 -6.27
C ILE A 133 -0.65 10.70 -5.95
N GLY A 134 -0.43 11.90 -6.47
CA GLY A 134 0.86 12.59 -6.33
C GLY A 134 1.94 12.09 -7.29
N ILE A 135 1.64 11.08 -8.09
CA ILE A 135 2.49 10.53 -9.14
C ILE A 135 1.58 10.06 -10.27
N ASP A 136 2.04 10.18 -11.50
CA ASP A 136 1.31 9.71 -12.67
C ASP A 136 1.05 8.20 -12.61
N LEU A 137 -0.15 7.79 -13.01
CA LEU A 137 -0.55 6.38 -12.93
C LEU A 137 0.34 5.47 -13.78
N GLU A 138 0.71 5.89 -14.97
CA GLU A 138 1.60 5.10 -15.82
C GLU A 138 2.99 4.96 -15.20
N GLU A 139 3.51 6.01 -14.59
CA GLU A 139 4.78 5.97 -13.89
C GLU A 139 4.71 5.03 -12.68
N ALA A 140 3.64 5.12 -11.89
CA ALA A 140 3.42 4.21 -10.76
C ALA A 140 3.33 2.76 -11.22
N PHE A 141 2.60 2.50 -12.29
CA PHE A 141 2.47 1.18 -12.90
C PHE A 141 3.84 0.61 -13.28
N GLN A 142 4.67 1.40 -13.96
CA GLN A 142 6.01 0.96 -14.39
C GLN A 142 6.91 0.67 -13.19
N LYS A 143 6.80 1.46 -12.13
CA LYS A 143 7.59 1.24 -10.91
C LYS A 143 7.21 -0.08 -10.23
N VAL A 144 5.93 -0.36 -10.08
CA VAL A 144 5.48 -1.63 -9.49
C VAL A 144 5.84 -2.81 -10.40
N GLU A 145 5.71 -2.64 -11.71
CA GLU A 145 6.12 -3.65 -12.68
C GLU A 145 7.60 -4.00 -12.54
N SER A 146 8.44 -3.02 -12.29
CA SER A 146 9.90 -3.20 -12.15
C SER A 146 10.33 -3.83 -10.83
N MET A 147 9.44 -3.97 -9.87
CA MET A 147 9.79 -4.56 -8.57
C MET A 147 10.30 -5.99 -8.73
N ALA A 148 11.27 -6.36 -7.88
CA ALA A 148 11.90 -7.68 -7.95
C ALA A 148 10.91 -8.81 -7.72
N GLY A 149 11.16 -9.94 -8.38
CA GLY A 149 10.37 -11.16 -8.24
C GLY A 149 9.74 -11.59 -9.55
N GLU A 150 9.57 -12.90 -9.69
CA GLU A 150 9.06 -13.52 -10.92
C GLU A 150 7.56 -13.82 -10.87
N PHE A 151 6.91 -13.52 -9.73
CA PHE A 151 5.52 -13.90 -9.49
C PHE A 151 4.60 -12.69 -9.52
N ARG A 152 3.28 -12.97 -9.44
CA ARG A 152 2.25 -11.93 -9.40
C ARG A 152 2.54 -10.86 -8.33
N ILE A 153 2.86 -11.32 -7.12
CA ILE A 153 3.16 -10.41 -6.02
C ILE A 153 4.68 -10.18 -5.99
N PRO A 154 5.14 -8.92 -6.05
CA PRO A 154 6.56 -8.61 -5.91
C PRO A 154 7.13 -9.20 -4.62
N THR A 155 8.42 -9.58 -4.68
CA THR A 155 9.09 -10.25 -3.55
C THR A 155 8.94 -9.50 -2.24
N LEU A 156 9.17 -8.19 -2.20
CA LEU A 156 9.08 -7.42 -0.96
C LEU A 156 7.65 -7.26 -0.47
N LEU A 157 6.67 -7.18 -1.38
CA LEU A 157 5.27 -7.10 -0.97
C LEU A 157 4.79 -8.43 -0.39
N LYS A 158 5.30 -9.54 -0.90
CA LYS A 158 5.02 -10.85 -0.33
C LYS A 158 5.67 -11.00 1.05
N GLU A 159 6.90 -10.54 1.21
CA GLU A 159 7.60 -10.53 2.48
C GLU A 159 6.87 -9.67 3.51
N LEU A 160 6.39 -8.51 3.09
CA LEU A 160 5.58 -7.61 3.91
C LEU A 160 4.34 -8.31 4.47
N ASP A 161 3.58 -8.97 3.60
CA ASP A 161 2.39 -9.74 3.99
C ASP A 161 2.74 -10.83 4.99
N ARG A 162 3.82 -11.58 4.74
CA ARG A 162 4.30 -12.63 5.64
C ARG A 162 4.63 -12.09 7.03
N LEU A 163 5.32 -10.96 7.09
CA LEU A 163 5.74 -10.34 8.36
C LEU A 163 4.55 -9.86 9.20
N THR A 164 3.46 -9.46 8.57
CA THR A 164 2.26 -9.05 9.33
C THR A 164 1.64 -10.23 10.08
N LYS A 165 1.81 -11.44 9.56
CA LYS A 165 1.18 -12.67 10.10
C LYS A 165 2.11 -13.48 10.99
N GLU A 166 3.31 -13.02 11.18
CA GLU A 166 4.33 -13.70 11.99
C GLU A 166 4.16 -13.53 13.50
#